data_20cccb83542b124221b5cec84e277176
#
_entry.id   20cccb83542b124221b5cec84e277176
#
_cell.length_a   1.000
_cell.length_b   1.000
_cell.length_c   1.000
_cell.angle_alpha   90.00
_cell.angle_beta   90.00
_cell.angle_gamma   90.00
#
_symmetry.space_group_name_H-M   'P 1'
#
loop_
_entity.id
_entity.type
_entity.pdbx_description
1 polymer ?
#
loop_
_entity_poly.entity_id
_entity_poly.type
_entity_poly.pdbx_seq_one_letter_code
_entity_poly.pdbx_strand_id
1 'polypeptide(L)'
;MLRILKILLFFHVYNGLWSQTIPPIQKYDLQEYEVGTQNWMITQDDEGSMFFANNEGLLELSGSRWRIYPNRNESIIRSVKSIGDRIYSGSYMDFGFWVKDAKGNYQYTSLVETLNIEILENEEFWNILNYNNRIIFQSLNRLIILEPINEEVKFIHPKNPILKSFKVMDRLFFQESQSGLFSINNGQAELVNDQKVLKKEILVGLFENKGKLLGLSNQSCFYEIENNSITRWPSQIETLKEKLTFYSAAKLGDDRFALGTISNGFILMDSNGKLIHHMDYSSGISNNTILSVFDSAQISAQFIFQK
;
A
#
# COMPACT_ATOMS: atom_id res chain seq x y z
N MET A 1 -22.81 58.00 0.95
CA MET A 1 -22.84 56.92 1.98
C MET A 1 -23.32 55.59 1.44
N LEU A 2 -24.39 55.49 0.67
CA LEU A 2 -24.95 54.17 0.21
C LEU A 2 -24.04 53.39 -0.76
N ARG A 3 -23.19 54.03 -1.55
CA ARG A 3 -22.23 53.40 -2.48
C ARG A 3 -21.02 52.78 -1.76
N ILE A 4 -20.56 53.39 -0.68
CA ILE A 4 -19.44 52.90 0.14
C ILE A 4 -19.90 51.67 0.94
N LEU A 5 -21.15 51.64 1.40
CA LEU A 5 -21.71 50.49 2.13
C LEU A 5 -21.83 49.23 1.24
N LYS A 6 -22.15 49.42 -0.07
CA LYS A 6 -22.21 48.31 -1.03
C LYS A 6 -20.82 47.71 -1.34
N ILE A 7 -19.78 48.52 -1.37
CA ILE A 7 -18.40 48.09 -1.59
C ILE A 7 -17.88 47.34 -0.35
N LEU A 8 -18.18 47.81 0.84
CA LEU A 8 -17.84 47.10 2.09
C LEU A 8 -18.55 45.76 2.23
N LEU A 9 -19.82 45.62 1.80
CA LEU A 9 -20.53 44.34 1.78
C LEU A 9 -19.94 43.34 0.77
N PHE A 10 -19.45 43.84 -0.38
CA PHE A 10 -18.80 42.99 -1.39
C PHE A 10 -17.42 42.47 -0.92
N PHE A 11 -16.69 43.28 -0.13
CA PHE A 11 -15.40 42.82 0.45
C PHE A 11 -15.56 41.79 1.57
N HIS A 12 -16.67 41.78 2.30
CA HIS A 12 -16.93 40.81 3.34
C HIS A 12 -17.40 39.44 2.80
N VAL A 13 -18.00 39.40 1.60
CA VAL A 13 -18.40 38.13 0.95
C VAL A 13 -17.19 37.37 0.36
N TYR A 14 -16.12 38.08 -0.01
CA TYR A 14 -14.92 37.42 -0.56
C TYR A 14 -14.01 36.75 0.46
N ASN A 15 -14.14 37.05 1.75
CA ASN A 15 -13.34 36.43 2.80
C ASN A 15 -13.95 35.14 3.39
N GLY A 16 -15.10 34.68 2.90
CA GLY A 16 -15.84 33.54 3.45
C GLY A 16 -15.70 32.22 2.67
N LEU A 17 -14.92 32.19 1.58
CA LEU A 17 -14.76 30.99 0.75
C LEU A 17 -13.41 30.28 0.96
N TRP A 18 -12.95 30.24 2.19
CA TRP A 18 -11.91 29.26 2.55
C TRP A 18 -12.62 27.93 2.79
N SER A 19 -12.77 27.19 1.70
CA SER A 19 -13.26 25.81 1.69
C SER A 19 -12.47 24.93 2.65
N GLN A 20 -13.16 23.99 3.23
CA GLN A 20 -12.63 22.99 4.16
C GLN A 20 -11.22 22.53 3.81
N THR A 21 -10.29 22.78 4.70
CA THR A 21 -8.89 22.37 4.54
C THR A 21 -8.68 20.87 4.78
N ILE A 22 -9.65 20.18 5.36
CA ILE A 22 -9.60 18.74 5.66
C ILE A 22 -10.60 18.02 4.77
N PRO A 23 -10.19 17.00 4.00
CA PRO A 23 -11.10 16.18 3.23
C PRO A 23 -12.08 15.46 4.15
N PRO A 24 -13.33 15.18 3.69
CA PRO A 24 -14.30 14.45 4.49
C PRO A 24 -13.76 13.06 4.84
N ILE A 25 -13.81 12.69 6.12
CA ILE A 25 -13.36 11.40 6.63
C ILE A 25 -14.61 10.54 6.84
N GLN A 26 -14.68 9.41 6.13
CA GLN A 26 -15.66 8.37 6.43
C GLN A 26 -15.00 7.33 7.31
N LYS A 27 -15.62 7.04 8.45
CA LYS A 27 -15.17 6.01 9.39
C LYS A 27 -16.12 4.84 9.32
N TYR A 28 -15.58 3.65 9.47
CA TYR A 28 -16.35 2.42 9.62
C TYR A 28 -16.01 1.83 10.99
N ASP A 29 -17.05 1.62 11.80
CA ASP A 29 -16.90 1.04 13.12
C ASP A 29 -16.95 -0.48 13.08
N LEU A 30 -16.32 -1.12 14.08
CA LEU A 30 -16.34 -2.58 14.24
C LEU A 30 -17.75 -3.19 14.23
N GLN A 31 -18.73 -2.45 14.74
CA GLN A 31 -20.14 -2.88 14.75
C GLN A 31 -20.75 -2.98 13.35
N GLU A 32 -20.12 -2.35 12.33
CA GLU A 32 -20.62 -2.38 10.95
C GLU A 32 -20.15 -3.63 10.20
N TYR A 33 -18.97 -4.16 10.51
CA TYR A 33 -18.40 -5.29 9.78
C TYR A 33 -18.12 -6.55 10.62
N GLU A 34 -18.33 -6.50 11.95
CA GLU A 34 -18.42 -7.63 12.90
C GLU A 34 -17.27 -8.67 12.83
N VAL A 35 -16.09 -8.29 12.33
CA VAL A 35 -14.92 -9.17 12.18
C VAL A 35 -13.68 -8.54 12.80
N GLY A 36 -12.58 -9.29 12.85
CA GLY A 36 -11.32 -8.84 13.42
C GLY A 36 -10.86 -7.49 12.89
N THR A 37 -10.35 -6.66 13.80
CA THR A 37 -10.02 -5.25 13.53
C THR A 37 -8.83 -5.04 12.62
N GLN A 38 -8.02 -6.07 12.36
CA GLN A 38 -6.72 -5.93 11.71
C GLN A 38 -6.81 -6.28 10.22
N ASN A 39 -6.67 -5.24 9.37
CA ASN A 39 -6.55 -5.36 7.92
C ASN A 39 -5.12 -4.98 7.48
N TRP A 40 -4.42 -5.87 6.82
CA TRP A 40 -3.02 -5.73 6.47
C TRP A 40 -2.79 -5.01 5.15
N MET A 41 -3.69 -5.23 4.20
CA MET A 41 -3.62 -4.66 2.86
C MET A 41 -5.02 -4.41 2.31
N ILE A 42 -5.11 -3.47 1.37
CA ILE A 42 -6.36 -3.04 0.75
C ILE A 42 -6.20 -3.07 -0.76
N THR A 43 -7.26 -3.44 -1.46
CA THR A 43 -7.36 -3.30 -2.92
C THR A 43 -8.80 -2.97 -3.30
N GLN A 44 -9.00 -2.50 -4.52
CA GLN A 44 -10.31 -2.22 -5.11
C GLN A 44 -10.41 -2.96 -6.44
N ASP A 45 -11.60 -3.50 -6.74
CA ASP A 45 -11.88 -4.05 -8.06
C ASP A 45 -12.40 -2.97 -9.03
N ASP A 46 -12.59 -3.35 -10.28
CA ASP A 46 -13.06 -2.45 -11.33
C ASP A 46 -14.54 -2.05 -11.15
N GLU A 47 -15.31 -2.77 -10.32
CA GLU A 47 -16.70 -2.48 -9.96
C GLU A 47 -16.80 -1.49 -8.79
N GLY A 48 -15.68 -1.15 -8.15
CA GLY A 48 -15.59 -0.23 -7.01
C GLY A 48 -15.73 -0.90 -5.65
N SER A 49 -15.85 -2.24 -5.56
CA SER A 49 -15.83 -2.95 -4.30
C SER A 49 -14.42 -2.96 -3.70
N MET A 50 -14.36 -2.76 -2.39
CA MET A 50 -13.09 -2.76 -1.63
C MET A 50 -12.87 -4.13 -0.99
N PHE A 51 -11.61 -4.59 -1.02
CA PHE A 51 -11.21 -5.85 -0.40
C PHE A 51 -10.06 -5.63 0.55
N PHE A 52 -10.13 -6.32 1.68
CA PHE A 52 -9.16 -6.19 2.76
C PHE A 52 -8.59 -7.57 3.11
N ALA A 53 -7.29 -7.63 3.23
CA ALA A 53 -6.59 -8.76 3.83
C ALA A 53 -6.79 -8.71 5.34
N ASN A 54 -7.72 -9.49 5.88
CA ASN A 54 -8.10 -9.46 7.29
C ASN A 54 -7.62 -10.72 8.04
N ASN A 55 -7.53 -10.63 9.36
CA ASN A 55 -7.15 -11.76 10.21
C ASN A 55 -8.12 -12.95 10.10
N GLU A 56 -9.38 -12.71 9.76
CA GLU A 56 -10.43 -13.74 9.68
C GLU A 56 -10.71 -14.20 8.24
N GLY A 57 -10.06 -13.59 7.23
CA GLY A 57 -10.25 -13.95 5.83
C GLY A 57 -10.24 -12.77 4.87
N LEU A 58 -10.89 -12.95 3.72
CA LEU A 58 -11.10 -11.87 2.75
C LEU A 58 -12.33 -11.07 3.15
N LEU A 59 -12.14 -9.80 3.54
CA LEU A 59 -13.23 -8.90 3.87
C LEU A 59 -13.58 -8.04 2.65
N GLU A 60 -14.85 -8.01 2.26
CA GLU A 60 -15.39 -7.23 1.15
C GLU A 60 -16.27 -6.09 1.68
N LEU A 61 -16.11 -4.88 1.13
CA LEU A 61 -17.07 -3.79 1.22
C LEU A 61 -17.60 -3.48 -0.18
N SER A 62 -18.88 -3.81 -0.45
CA SER A 62 -19.55 -3.50 -1.70
C SER A 62 -20.74 -2.57 -1.44
N GLY A 63 -20.61 -1.31 -1.89
CA GLY A 63 -21.52 -0.24 -1.50
C GLY A 63 -21.48 0.02 0.00
N SER A 64 -22.55 -0.33 0.72
CA SER A 64 -22.64 -0.26 2.19
C SER A 64 -22.63 -1.63 2.87
N ARG A 65 -22.44 -2.70 2.13
CA ARG A 65 -22.53 -4.07 2.65
C ARG A 65 -21.16 -4.66 2.89
N TRP A 66 -20.93 -5.11 4.11
CA TRP A 66 -19.77 -5.86 4.51
C TRP A 66 -20.02 -7.36 4.40
N ARG A 67 -19.01 -8.11 3.95
CA ARG A 67 -18.99 -9.58 3.92
C ARG A 67 -17.61 -10.10 4.23
N ILE A 68 -17.53 -11.17 5.02
CA ILE A 68 -16.30 -11.91 5.26
C ILE A 68 -16.36 -13.25 4.55
N TYR A 69 -15.27 -13.62 3.89
CA TYR A 69 -15.06 -14.93 3.29
C TYR A 69 -13.88 -15.57 4.02
N PRO A 70 -14.16 -16.55 4.93
CA PRO A 70 -13.12 -17.18 5.71
C PRO A 70 -12.08 -17.85 4.81
N ASN A 71 -10.80 -17.70 5.18
CA ASN A 71 -9.74 -18.42 4.47
C ASN A 71 -9.85 -19.92 4.77
N ARG A 72 -9.47 -20.75 3.78
CA ARG A 72 -9.60 -22.21 3.84
C ARG A 72 -9.00 -22.84 5.10
N ASN A 73 -7.86 -22.33 5.56
CA ASN A 73 -7.13 -22.85 6.72
C ASN A 73 -7.35 -21.99 7.98
N GLU A 74 -8.40 -21.14 8.00
CA GLU A 74 -8.63 -20.16 9.06
C GLU A 74 -7.39 -19.31 9.37
N SER A 75 -6.47 -19.22 8.39
CA SER A 75 -5.23 -18.47 8.53
C SER A 75 -5.43 -17.00 8.12
N ILE A 76 -4.61 -16.14 8.71
CA ILE A 76 -4.61 -14.71 8.41
C ILE A 76 -4.25 -14.47 6.93
N ILE A 77 -5.05 -13.66 6.24
CA ILE A 77 -4.66 -13.13 4.94
C ILE A 77 -3.75 -11.92 5.17
N ARG A 78 -2.53 -11.96 4.62
CA ARG A 78 -1.52 -10.91 4.76
C ARG A 78 -1.50 -9.94 3.60
N SER A 79 -1.83 -10.40 2.42
CA SER A 79 -1.82 -9.59 1.20
C SER A 79 -3.04 -9.85 0.33
N VAL A 80 -3.49 -8.81 -0.38
CA VAL A 80 -4.63 -8.86 -1.28
C VAL A 80 -4.38 -7.96 -2.48
N LYS A 81 -4.77 -8.40 -3.68
CA LYS A 81 -4.67 -7.60 -4.90
C LYS A 81 -5.75 -7.99 -5.90
N SER A 82 -6.55 -7.01 -6.33
CA SER A 82 -7.47 -7.16 -7.45
C SER A 82 -6.71 -7.07 -8.77
N ILE A 83 -6.89 -8.06 -9.64
CA ILE A 83 -6.28 -8.10 -10.97
C ILE A 83 -7.31 -8.75 -11.92
N GLY A 84 -7.90 -7.96 -12.82
CA GLY A 84 -8.99 -8.40 -13.68
C GLY A 84 -10.21 -8.85 -12.85
N ASP A 85 -10.74 -10.02 -13.16
CA ASP A 85 -11.89 -10.63 -12.48
C ASP A 85 -11.56 -11.41 -11.20
N ARG A 86 -10.29 -11.40 -10.78
CA ARG A 86 -9.80 -12.18 -9.64
C ARG A 86 -9.28 -11.30 -8.52
N ILE A 87 -9.55 -11.70 -7.29
CA ILE A 87 -8.95 -11.14 -6.09
C ILE A 87 -7.89 -12.10 -5.61
N TYR A 88 -6.62 -11.78 -5.82
CA TYR A 88 -5.50 -12.59 -5.35
C TYR A 88 -5.25 -12.34 -3.87
N SER A 89 -4.92 -13.40 -3.12
CA SER A 89 -4.57 -13.30 -1.71
C SER A 89 -3.36 -14.16 -1.37
N GLY A 90 -2.59 -13.68 -0.40
CA GLY A 90 -1.48 -14.41 0.20
C GLY A 90 -1.68 -14.54 1.71
N SER A 91 -1.43 -15.73 2.23
CA SER A 91 -1.64 -16.10 3.63
C SER A 91 -0.47 -16.92 4.19
N TYR A 92 -0.65 -17.55 5.33
CA TYR A 92 0.30 -18.51 5.88
C TYR A 92 0.24 -19.83 5.09
N MET A 93 1.38 -20.26 4.56
CA MET A 93 1.59 -21.50 3.81
C MET A 93 0.71 -21.66 2.57
N ASP A 94 0.03 -20.59 2.11
CA ASP A 94 -0.84 -20.65 0.94
C ASP A 94 -0.98 -19.29 0.25
N PHE A 95 -1.21 -19.33 -1.06
CA PHE A 95 -1.63 -18.18 -1.86
C PHE A 95 -2.51 -18.66 -3.01
N GLY A 96 -3.39 -17.79 -3.46
CA GLY A 96 -4.35 -18.14 -4.50
C GLY A 96 -5.20 -16.97 -4.94
N PHE A 97 -6.39 -17.27 -5.42
CA PHE A 97 -7.32 -16.24 -5.86
C PHE A 97 -8.77 -16.60 -5.52
N TRP A 98 -9.59 -15.57 -5.50
CA TRP A 98 -11.01 -15.62 -5.28
C TRP A 98 -11.74 -15.18 -6.53
N VAL A 99 -12.82 -15.90 -6.89
CA VAL A 99 -13.70 -15.58 -8.03
C VAL A 99 -15.14 -15.67 -7.58
N LYS A 100 -15.98 -14.76 -8.06
CA LYS A 100 -17.43 -14.81 -7.79
C LYS A 100 -18.06 -16.03 -8.46
N ASP A 101 -18.82 -16.79 -7.70
CA ASP A 101 -19.70 -17.83 -8.25
C ASP A 101 -20.97 -17.22 -8.87
N ALA A 102 -21.82 -18.08 -9.48
CA ALA A 102 -23.07 -17.65 -10.09
C ALA A 102 -24.07 -16.98 -9.13
N LYS A 103 -23.86 -17.12 -7.81
CA LYS A 103 -24.67 -16.49 -6.76
C LYS A 103 -24.05 -15.19 -6.22
N GLY A 104 -22.87 -14.81 -6.74
CA GLY A 104 -22.13 -13.63 -6.32
C GLY A 104 -21.31 -13.79 -5.05
N ASN A 105 -21.05 -15.03 -4.60
CA ASN A 105 -20.15 -15.29 -3.47
C ASN A 105 -18.75 -15.62 -3.96
N TYR A 106 -17.72 -15.14 -3.25
CA TYR A 106 -16.35 -15.46 -3.60
C TYR A 106 -15.98 -16.88 -3.17
N GLN A 107 -15.36 -17.62 -4.09
CA GLN A 107 -14.83 -18.96 -3.91
C GLN A 107 -13.32 -18.92 -4.06
N TYR A 108 -12.61 -19.51 -3.11
CA TYR A 108 -11.14 -19.55 -3.10
C TYR A 108 -10.60 -20.74 -3.88
N THR A 109 -9.55 -20.48 -4.66
CA THR A 109 -8.75 -21.50 -5.33
C THR A 109 -7.28 -21.33 -4.90
N SER A 110 -6.71 -22.36 -4.27
CA SER A 110 -5.30 -22.41 -3.91
C SER A 110 -4.45 -22.64 -5.16
N LEU A 111 -3.53 -21.72 -5.45
CA LEU A 111 -2.52 -21.87 -6.50
C LEU A 111 -1.39 -22.83 -6.04
N VAL A 112 -1.15 -22.92 -4.77
CA VAL A 112 -0.19 -23.88 -4.19
C VAL A 112 -0.60 -25.29 -4.53
N GLU A 113 -1.87 -25.66 -4.31
CA GLU A 113 -2.39 -26.97 -4.63
C GLU A 113 -2.54 -27.20 -6.15
N THR A 114 -3.16 -26.22 -6.85
CA THR A 114 -3.46 -26.36 -8.28
C THR A 114 -2.20 -26.51 -9.13
N LEU A 115 -1.12 -25.80 -8.78
CA LEU A 115 0.16 -25.83 -9.50
C LEU A 115 1.21 -26.73 -8.84
N ASN A 116 0.83 -27.43 -7.76
CA ASN A 116 1.72 -28.32 -6.98
C ASN A 116 3.04 -27.62 -6.58
N ILE A 117 2.91 -26.41 -6.00
CA ILE A 117 4.06 -25.59 -5.59
C ILE A 117 4.54 -26.06 -4.21
N GLU A 118 5.82 -26.41 -4.11
CA GLU A 118 6.45 -26.68 -2.82
C GLU A 118 6.56 -25.40 -1.99
N ILE A 119 5.96 -25.38 -0.80
CA ILE A 119 5.99 -24.26 0.13
C ILE A 119 7.07 -24.51 1.19
N LEU A 120 7.84 -23.46 1.49
CA LEU A 120 8.85 -23.51 2.54
C LEU A 120 8.19 -23.48 3.91
N GLU A 121 8.86 -24.07 4.91
CA GLU A 121 8.36 -24.11 6.28
C GLU A 121 8.09 -22.70 6.82
N ASN A 122 6.90 -22.47 7.38
CA ASN A 122 6.43 -21.20 7.93
C ASN A 122 6.45 -20.04 6.91
N GLU A 123 6.27 -20.33 5.63
CA GLU A 123 6.24 -19.30 4.59
C GLU A 123 4.93 -18.49 4.64
N GLU A 124 5.04 -17.17 4.70
CA GLU A 124 3.92 -16.22 4.62
C GLU A 124 4.07 -15.30 3.42
N PHE A 125 2.97 -14.96 2.75
CA PHE A 125 2.96 -14.13 1.55
C PHE A 125 2.47 -12.73 1.86
N TRP A 126 3.44 -11.79 1.97
CA TRP A 126 3.25 -10.44 2.49
C TRP A 126 2.89 -9.39 1.45
N ASN A 127 3.13 -9.65 0.18
CA ASN A 127 2.86 -8.69 -0.89
C ASN A 127 2.50 -9.39 -2.19
N ILE A 128 1.62 -8.73 -2.98
CA ILE A 128 1.22 -9.19 -4.31
C ILE A 128 1.34 -8.01 -5.27
N LEU A 129 2.08 -8.21 -6.37
CA LEU A 129 2.25 -7.22 -7.41
C LEU A 129 1.75 -7.74 -8.77
N ASN A 130 1.19 -6.85 -9.57
CA ASN A 130 0.91 -7.10 -10.98
C ASN A 130 1.97 -6.40 -11.84
N TYR A 131 2.72 -7.19 -12.61
CA TYR A 131 3.80 -6.68 -13.46
C TYR A 131 3.83 -7.41 -14.81
N ASN A 132 3.58 -6.68 -15.91
CA ASN A 132 3.60 -7.22 -17.28
C ASN A 132 2.76 -8.51 -17.42
N ASN A 133 1.49 -8.46 -16.98
CA ASN A 133 0.54 -9.57 -16.95
C ASN A 133 0.99 -10.78 -16.11
N ARG A 134 2.03 -10.63 -15.31
CA ARG A 134 2.49 -11.62 -14.32
C ARG A 134 2.07 -11.21 -12.94
N ILE A 135 1.81 -12.19 -12.10
CA ILE A 135 1.46 -12.00 -10.71
C ILE A 135 2.63 -12.44 -9.86
N ILE A 136 3.10 -11.54 -9.02
CA ILE A 136 4.25 -11.77 -8.17
C ILE A 136 3.78 -11.89 -6.74
N PHE A 137 3.99 -13.04 -6.12
CA PHE A 137 3.78 -13.25 -4.69
C PHE A 137 5.12 -13.15 -3.98
N GLN A 138 5.18 -12.31 -2.95
CA GLN A 138 6.38 -12.11 -2.15
C GLN A 138 6.23 -12.76 -0.78
N SER A 139 7.14 -13.66 -0.46
CA SER A 139 7.43 -14.06 0.93
C SER A 139 8.72 -13.39 1.42
N LEU A 140 9.14 -13.69 2.64
CA LEU A 140 10.47 -13.28 3.12
C LEU A 140 11.59 -14.06 2.41
N ASN A 141 11.30 -15.25 1.90
CA ASN A 141 12.29 -16.19 1.40
C ASN A 141 12.48 -16.13 -0.12
N ARG A 142 11.45 -15.70 -0.85
CA ARG A 142 11.48 -15.70 -2.32
C ARG A 142 10.40 -14.82 -2.94
N LEU A 143 10.57 -14.55 -4.24
CA LEU A 143 9.49 -14.08 -5.09
C LEU A 143 9.03 -15.24 -5.97
N ILE A 144 7.73 -15.45 -6.05
CA ILE A 144 7.08 -16.41 -6.94
C ILE A 144 6.42 -15.61 -8.05
N ILE A 145 6.85 -15.80 -9.28
CA ILE A 145 6.36 -15.11 -10.46
C ILE A 145 5.50 -16.08 -11.25
N LEU A 146 4.21 -15.85 -11.24
CA LEU A 146 3.22 -16.62 -11.99
C LEU A 146 2.89 -15.91 -13.31
N GLU A 147 2.91 -16.63 -14.40
CA GLU A 147 2.34 -16.23 -15.69
C GLU A 147 0.98 -16.91 -15.87
N PRO A 148 -0.15 -16.19 -15.70
CA PRO A 148 -1.48 -16.83 -15.58
C PRO A 148 -1.96 -17.53 -16.86
N ILE A 149 -1.44 -17.14 -18.05
CA ILE A 149 -1.93 -17.65 -19.34
C ILE A 149 -1.47 -19.11 -19.58
N ASN A 150 -0.21 -19.41 -19.26
CA ASN A 150 0.40 -20.72 -19.45
C ASN A 150 0.70 -21.45 -18.15
N GLU A 151 0.32 -20.86 -17.03
CA GLU A 151 0.55 -21.39 -15.67
C GLU A 151 2.03 -21.63 -15.33
N GLU A 152 2.94 -20.95 -16.04
CA GLU A 152 4.36 -21.03 -15.73
C GLU A 152 4.69 -20.31 -14.43
N VAL A 153 5.50 -20.94 -13.61
CA VAL A 153 5.97 -20.40 -12.34
C VAL A 153 7.49 -20.30 -12.34
N LYS A 154 7.99 -19.11 -11.98
CA LYS A 154 9.42 -18.85 -11.80
C LYS A 154 9.68 -18.39 -10.38
N PHE A 155 10.84 -18.77 -9.84
CA PHE A 155 11.25 -18.41 -8.50
C PHE A 155 12.50 -17.53 -8.53
N ILE A 156 12.53 -16.51 -7.69
CA ILE A 156 13.74 -15.74 -7.37
C ILE A 156 14.05 -15.98 -5.91
N HIS A 157 15.20 -16.58 -5.66
CA HIS A 157 15.71 -16.88 -4.32
C HIS A 157 16.83 -15.89 -3.98
N PRO A 158 16.58 -14.86 -3.16
CA PRO A 158 17.62 -13.98 -2.66
C PRO A 158 18.51 -14.72 -1.64
N LYS A 159 19.64 -14.11 -1.30
CA LYS A 159 20.56 -14.67 -0.28
C LYS A 159 20.08 -14.40 1.14
N ASN A 160 19.41 -13.28 1.34
CA ASN A 160 18.86 -12.83 2.63
C ASN A 160 17.37 -12.53 2.50
N PRO A 161 16.63 -12.41 3.60
CA PRO A 161 15.20 -12.16 3.55
C PRO A 161 14.82 -10.91 2.73
N ILE A 162 13.76 -11.03 1.95
CA ILE A 162 13.13 -9.92 1.25
C ILE A 162 12.35 -9.08 2.26
N LEU A 163 12.67 -7.81 2.38
CA LEU A 163 11.96 -6.89 3.25
C LEU A 163 10.66 -6.39 2.61
N LYS A 164 10.74 -5.97 1.35
CA LYS A 164 9.57 -5.50 0.58
C LYS A 164 9.87 -5.51 -0.92
N SER A 165 8.84 -5.70 -1.73
CA SER A 165 8.90 -5.58 -3.20
C SER A 165 8.04 -4.43 -3.70
N PHE A 166 8.42 -3.85 -4.85
CA PHE A 166 7.80 -2.66 -5.41
C PHE A 166 7.71 -2.77 -6.94
N LYS A 167 6.66 -2.19 -7.51
CA LYS A 167 6.57 -1.89 -8.94
C LYS A 167 6.68 -0.38 -9.14
N VAL A 168 7.70 0.06 -9.87
CA VAL A 168 7.95 1.48 -10.14
C VAL A 168 8.47 1.62 -11.58
N MET A 169 7.94 2.58 -12.36
CA MET A 169 8.40 2.87 -13.74
C MET A 169 8.51 1.61 -14.61
N ASP A 170 7.50 0.76 -14.61
CA ASP A 170 7.50 -0.54 -15.33
C ASP A 170 8.71 -1.44 -15.02
N ARG A 171 9.24 -1.33 -13.81
CA ARG A 171 10.29 -2.20 -13.26
C ARG A 171 9.83 -2.79 -11.94
N LEU A 172 10.29 -4.01 -11.71
CA LEU A 172 10.08 -4.70 -10.45
C LEU A 172 11.34 -4.58 -9.60
N PHE A 173 11.16 -4.14 -8.36
CA PHE A 173 12.23 -3.99 -7.37
C PHE A 173 11.93 -4.81 -6.13
N PHE A 174 12.98 -5.19 -5.41
CA PHE A 174 12.85 -5.69 -4.04
C PHE A 174 14.04 -5.27 -3.20
N GLN A 175 13.79 -5.04 -1.92
CA GLN A 175 14.86 -4.80 -0.95
C GLN A 175 15.17 -6.11 -0.24
N GLU A 176 16.45 -6.49 -0.27
CA GLU A 176 17.00 -7.64 0.45
C GLU A 176 17.71 -7.14 1.71
N SER A 177 17.40 -7.76 2.84
CA SER A 177 18.00 -7.43 4.14
C SER A 177 19.53 -7.54 4.07
N GLN A 178 20.24 -6.55 4.62
CA GLN A 178 21.70 -6.46 4.67
C GLN A 178 22.40 -6.40 3.31
N SER A 179 21.67 -6.52 2.19
CA SER A 179 22.26 -6.53 0.83
C SER A 179 21.97 -5.24 0.07
N GLY A 180 20.75 -4.70 0.14
CA GLY A 180 20.38 -3.47 -0.52
C GLY A 180 19.12 -3.60 -1.40
N LEU A 181 19.06 -2.77 -2.43
CA LEU A 181 17.94 -2.72 -3.40
C LEU A 181 18.34 -3.42 -4.70
N PHE A 182 17.49 -4.31 -5.15
CA PHE A 182 17.62 -5.06 -6.40
C PHE A 182 16.48 -4.74 -7.35
N SER A 183 16.72 -4.84 -8.65
CA SER A 183 15.67 -4.89 -9.68
C SER A 183 15.62 -6.27 -10.32
N ILE A 184 14.47 -6.62 -10.89
CA ILE A 184 14.32 -7.85 -11.66
C ILE A 184 14.34 -7.49 -13.14
N ASN A 185 15.28 -8.07 -13.85
CA ASN A 185 15.44 -7.92 -15.28
C ASN A 185 15.51 -9.33 -15.91
N ASN A 186 14.66 -9.61 -16.90
CA ASN A 186 14.59 -10.92 -17.57
C ASN A 186 14.50 -12.13 -16.61
N GLY A 187 13.84 -11.95 -15.46
CA GLY A 187 13.69 -13.00 -14.43
C GLY A 187 14.92 -13.22 -13.56
N GLN A 188 15.92 -12.33 -13.62
CA GLN A 188 17.10 -12.34 -12.76
C GLN A 188 17.18 -11.10 -11.88
N ALA A 189 17.69 -11.27 -10.67
CA ALA A 189 17.92 -10.17 -9.75
C ALA A 189 19.23 -9.46 -10.06
N GLU A 190 19.17 -8.16 -10.25
CA GLU A 190 20.30 -7.28 -10.50
C GLU A 190 20.41 -6.24 -9.40
N LEU A 191 21.59 -6.08 -8.82
CA LEU A 191 21.84 -5.09 -7.79
C LEU A 191 21.70 -3.67 -8.36
N VAL A 192 20.85 -2.86 -7.72
CA VAL A 192 20.67 -1.45 -8.07
C VAL A 192 21.53 -0.56 -7.16
N ASN A 193 21.47 -0.79 -5.85
CA ASN A 193 22.20 0.02 -4.90
C ASN A 193 22.41 -0.73 -3.58
N ASP A 194 23.64 -0.77 -3.08
CA ASP A 194 24.04 -1.47 -1.86
C ASP A 194 24.56 -0.55 -0.75
N GLN A 195 24.23 0.73 -0.84
CA GLN A 195 24.63 1.71 0.15
C GLN A 195 24.13 1.34 1.55
N LYS A 196 24.92 1.72 2.56
CA LYS A 196 24.73 1.33 3.96
C LYS A 196 23.31 1.62 4.50
N VAL A 197 22.68 2.69 4.05
CA VAL A 197 21.33 3.05 4.47
C VAL A 197 20.32 1.98 4.03
N LEU A 198 20.40 1.48 2.78
CA LEU A 198 19.52 0.44 2.26
C LEU A 198 19.77 -0.96 2.86
N LYS A 199 20.93 -1.15 3.49
CA LYS A 199 21.25 -2.36 4.25
C LYS A 199 20.74 -2.33 5.70
N LYS A 200 20.42 -1.13 6.23
CA LYS A 200 20.05 -0.92 7.64
C LYS A 200 18.60 -0.51 7.84
N GLU A 201 18.05 0.29 6.93
CA GLU A 201 16.71 0.83 7.00
C GLU A 201 15.78 0.08 6.04
N ILE A 202 14.50 -0.03 6.41
CA ILE A 202 13.50 -0.68 5.57
C ILE A 202 12.84 0.38 4.70
N LEU A 203 12.83 0.19 3.40
CA LEU A 203 12.00 0.98 2.50
C LEU A 203 10.54 0.57 2.69
N VAL A 204 9.69 1.50 3.07
CA VAL A 204 8.25 1.31 3.18
C VAL A 204 7.49 1.73 1.93
N GLY A 205 8.10 2.60 1.11
CA GLY A 205 7.63 3.04 -0.19
C GLY A 205 8.78 3.25 -1.16
N LEU A 206 8.54 2.96 -2.43
CA LEU A 206 9.45 3.26 -3.54
C LEU A 206 8.62 3.82 -4.69
N PHE A 207 8.98 5.00 -5.17
CA PHE A 207 8.19 5.79 -6.08
C PHE A 207 9.04 6.34 -7.24
N GLU A 208 8.37 6.65 -8.33
CA GLU A 208 8.90 7.59 -9.30
C GLU A 208 8.55 9.02 -8.86
N ASN A 209 9.52 9.92 -8.84
CA ASN A 209 9.31 11.33 -8.61
C ASN A 209 10.21 12.16 -9.55
N LYS A 210 9.59 12.86 -10.50
CA LYS A 210 10.29 13.70 -11.48
C LYS A 210 11.40 12.96 -12.26
N GLY A 211 11.11 11.72 -12.68
CA GLY A 211 12.03 10.88 -13.44
C GLY A 211 13.10 10.15 -12.60
N LYS A 212 13.08 10.33 -11.27
CA LYS A 212 14.02 9.69 -10.34
C LYS A 212 13.33 8.66 -9.47
N LEU A 213 14.12 7.71 -8.97
CA LEU A 213 13.66 6.74 -7.99
C LEU A 213 13.74 7.36 -6.59
N LEU A 214 12.60 7.45 -5.91
CA LEU A 214 12.46 8.01 -4.59
C LEU A 214 12.00 6.94 -3.59
N GLY A 215 12.83 6.64 -2.60
CA GLY A 215 12.53 5.68 -1.54
C GLY A 215 12.19 6.37 -0.23
N LEU A 216 11.12 5.93 0.44
CA LEU A 216 10.80 6.33 1.81
C LEU A 216 11.29 5.25 2.77
N SER A 217 12.16 5.60 3.70
CA SER A 217 12.58 4.70 4.77
C SER A 217 11.58 4.68 5.93
N ASN A 218 11.56 3.58 6.68
CA ASN A 218 10.78 3.48 7.90
C ASN A 218 11.24 4.46 9.01
N GLN A 219 12.41 5.09 8.87
CA GLN A 219 13.02 6.00 9.83
C GLN A 219 12.89 7.49 9.47
N SER A 220 11.81 7.87 8.79
CA SER A 220 11.43 9.27 8.53
C SER A 220 12.27 10.03 7.50
N CYS A 221 12.92 9.33 6.58
CA CYS A 221 13.71 9.97 5.53
C CYS A 221 13.30 9.51 4.14
N PHE A 222 13.30 10.45 3.22
CA PHE A 222 13.26 10.15 1.79
C PHE A 222 14.66 10.18 1.19
N TYR A 223 14.88 9.29 0.23
CA TYR A 223 16.13 9.18 -0.49
C TYR A 223 15.90 9.14 -1.99
N GLU A 224 16.61 9.98 -2.75
CA GLU A 224 16.81 9.74 -4.18
C GLU A 224 17.83 8.63 -4.35
N ILE A 225 17.46 7.60 -5.10
CA ILE A 225 18.26 6.39 -5.29
C ILE A 225 18.68 6.29 -6.75
N GLU A 226 19.98 6.29 -6.98
CA GLU A 226 20.61 6.04 -8.29
C GLU A 226 21.48 4.79 -8.20
N ASN A 227 21.98 4.27 -9.36
CA ASN A 227 22.69 3.00 -9.38
C ASN A 227 23.85 2.88 -8.37
N ASN A 228 24.60 3.96 -8.13
CA ASN A 228 25.77 3.93 -7.24
C ASN A 228 25.71 5.02 -6.16
N SER A 229 24.67 5.79 -6.09
CA SER A 229 24.53 6.88 -5.13
C SER A 229 23.17 6.87 -4.47
N ILE A 230 23.14 7.38 -3.27
CA ILE A 230 21.91 7.63 -2.53
C ILE A 230 22.05 8.99 -1.85
N THR A 231 21.10 9.87 -2.08
CA THR A 231 21.10 11.21 -1.52
C THR A 231 19.81 11.44 -0.75
N ARG A 232 19.92 12.10 0.40
CA ARG A 232 18.75 12.47 1.18
C ARG A 232 17.91 13.48 0.38
N TRP A 233 16.63 13.18 0.21
CA TRP A 233 15.69 14.08 -0.43
C TRP A 233 14.99 14.91 0.66
N PRO A 234 15.13 16.25 0.63
CA PRO A 234 14.61 17.11 1.69
C PRO A 234 13.09 17.15 1.70
N SER A 235 12.50 17.00 2.87
CA SER A 235 11.05 17.09 3.06
C SER A 235 10.70 17.76 4.39
N GLN A 236 9.51 18.34 4.47
CA GLN A 236 9.03 18.97 5.69
C GLN A 236 8.69 17.98 6.82
N ILE A 237 8.56 16.68 6.53
CA ILE A 237 8.36 15.68 7.58
C ILE A 237 9.52 15.63 8.57
N GLU A 238 10.72 16.00 8.14
CA GLU A 238 11.92 16.07 9.00
C GLU A 238 11.87 17.24 9.99
N THR A 239 11.00 18.21 9.76
CA THR A 239 10.80 19.36 10.67
C THR A 239 9.78 19.06 11.77
N LEU A 240 9.07 17.94 11.68
CA LEU A 240 8.15 17.50 12.72
C LEU A 240 8.93 17.14 13.97
N LYS A 241 8.46 17.61 15.12
CA LYS A 241 9.14 17.39 16.41
C LYS A 241 9.13 15.93 16.87
N GLU A 242 8.20 15.15 16.33
CA GLU A 242 7.97 13.76 16.71
C GLU A 242 8.85 12.83 15.87
N LYS A 243 9.37 11.79 16.52
CA LYS A 243 10.05 10.71 15.80
C LYS A 243 9.00 9.85 15.12
N LEU A 244 8.88 9.97 13.82
CA LEU A 244 7.96 9.16 13.01
C LEU A 244 8.57 7.78 12.71
N THR A 245 7.73 6.76 12.71
CA THR A 245 8.06 5.43 12.18
C THR A 245 7.04 5.10 11.12
N PHE A 246 7.46 5.12 9.86
CA PHE A 246 6.58 4.80 8.74
C PHE A 246 6.39 3.30 8.59
N TYR A 247 5.19 2.89 8.19
CA TYR A 247 4.82 1.51 7.95
C TYR A 247 4.27 1.30 6.54
N SER A 248 3.48 2.23 6.05
CA SER A 248 2.85 2.16 4.73
C SER A 248 2.99 3.48 3.98
N ALA A 249 2.99 3.40 2.66
CA ALA A 249 3.03 4.58 1.81
C ALA A 249 2.45 4.29 0.44
N ALA A 250 1.78 5.28 -0.15
CA ALA A 250 1.28 5.27 -1.51
C ALA A 250 1.53 6.60 -2.20
N LYS A 251 1.77 6.58 -3.50
CA LYS A 251 1.73 7.78 -4.34
C LYS A 251 0.28 7.98 -4.80
N LEU A 252 -0.27 9.17 -4.61
CA LEU A 252 -1.63 9.54 -4.98
C LEU A 252 -1.58 10.41 -6.23
N GLY A 253 -2.04 9.88 -7.36
CA GLY A 253 -1.83 10.54 -8.64
C GLY A 253 -0.34 10.81 -8.89
N ASP A 254 -0.01 11.94 -9.54
CA ASP A 254 1.37 12.26 -9.90
C ASP A 254 2.08 13.18 -8.90
N ASP A 255 1.36 13.80 -7.99
CA ASP A 255 1.83 14.97 -7.25
C ASP A 255 1.78 14.86 -5.71
N ARG A 256 1.30 13.74 -5.15
CA ARG A 256 1.15 13.59 -3.69
C ARG A 256 1.61 12.25 -3.18
N PHE A 257 2.03 12.23 -1.91
CA PHE A 257 2.38 11.04 -1.16
C PHE A 257 1.50 10.93 0.09
N ALA A 258 0.91 9.76 0.28
CA ALA A 258 0.15 9.37 1.46
C ALA A 258 1.00 8.42 2.29
N LEU A 259 1.25 8.77 3.56
CA LEU A 259 2.19 8.07 4.43
C LEU A 259 1.47 7.66 5.71
N GLY A 260 1.52 6.37 6.02
CA GLY A 260 1.00 5.82 7.25
C GLY A 260 2.12 5.54 8.26
N THR A 261 1.88 5.89 9.52
CA THR A 261 2.82 5.68 10.63
C THR A 261 2.32 4.63 11.61
N ILE A 262 3.21 4.17 12.48
CA ILE A 262 2.86 3.21 13.55
C ILE A 262 2.11 3.90 14.70
N SER A 263 2.39 5.17 15.02
CA SER A 263 1.86 5.81 16.23
C SER A 263 1.49 7.29 16.08
N ASN A 264 1.73 7.87 14.89
CA ASN A 264 1.56 9.30 14.66
C ASN A 264 0.53 9.61 13.57
N GLY A 265 -0.32 8.64 13.22
CA GLY A 265 -1.40 8.82 12.27
C GLY A 265 -0.94 8.85 10.81
N PHE A 266 -1.54 9.71 10.04
CA PHE A 266 -1.44 9.81 8.61
C PHE A 266 -0.85 11.15 8.17
N ILE A 267 0.04 11.11 7.18
CA ILE A 267 0.66 12.30 6.60
C ILE A 267 0.37 12.35 5.11
N LEU A 268 -0.11 13.50 4.64
CA LEU A 268 -0.23 13.83 3.23
C LEU A 268 0.80 14.90 2.87
N MET A 269 1.56 14.66 1.82
CA MET A 269 2.66 15.50 1.37
C MET A 269 2.62 15.65 -0.14
N ASP A 270 3.08 16.79 -0.68
CA ASP A 270 3.23 16.97 -2.12
C ASP A 270 4.55 16.39 -2.66
N SER A 271 4.67 16.31 -3.99
CA SER A 271 5.86 15.81 -4.71
C SER A 271 7.10 16.71 -4.59
N ASN A 272 7.00 17.86 -3.91
CA ASN A 272 8.12 18.74 -3.57
C ASN A 272 8.57 18.59 -2.11
N GLY A 273 7.94 17.67 -1.34
CA GLY A 273 8.27 17.46 0.06
C GLY A 273 7.56 18.38 1.05
N LYS A 274 6.59 19.19 0.57
CA LYS A 274 5.81 20.06 1.42
C LYS A 274 4.71 19.27 2.12
N LEU A 275 4.59 19.45 3.43
CA LEU A 275 3.50 18.90 4.23
C LEU A 275 2.17 19.57 3.84
N ILE A 276 1.17 18.78 3.47
CA ILE A 276 -0.19 19.22 3.18
C ILE A 276 -1.06 19.04 4.43
N HIS A 277 -1.09 17.82 4.97
CA HIS A 277 -1.84 17.46 6.17
C HIS A 277 -1.06 16.48 7.04
N HIS A 278 -1.20 16.65 8.34
CA HIS A 278 -0.86 15.64 9.34
C HIS A 278 -2.12 15.39 10.17
N MET A 279 -2.64 14.18 10.14
CA MET A 279 -3.86 13.78 10.81
C MET A 279 -3.56 12.66 11.79
N ASP A 280 -3.99 12.85 13.01
CA ASP A 280 -3.88 11.90 14.11
C ASP A 280 -5.25 11.69 14.79
N TYR A 281 -5.27 10.99 15.89
CA TYR A 281 -6.50 10.79 16.68
C TYR A 281 -7.18 12.12 17.05
N SER A 282 -6.40 13.17 17.38
CA SER A 282 -6.93 14.49 17.73
C SER A 282 -7.60 15.20 16.54
N SER A 283 -7.17 14.88 15.33
CA SER A 283 -7.73 15.40 14.07
C SER A 283 -8.94 14.60 13.57
N GLY A 284 -9.33 13.55 14.31
CA GLY A 284 -10.56 12.81 14.02
C GLY A 284 -10.38 11.47 13.32
N ILE A 285 -9.18 10.94 13.14
CA ILE A 285 -9.00 9.54 12.70
C ILE A 285 -9.23 8.58 13.89
N SER A 286 -9.57 7.32 13.58
CA SER A 286 -9.93 6.34 14.61
C SER A 286 -8.71 5.76 15.33
N ASN A 287 -7.53 5.76 14.69
CA ASN A 287 -6.28 5.22 15.25
C ASN A 287 -5.07 5.91 14.63
N ASN A 288 -4.01 6.02 15.42
CA ASN A 288 -2.71 6.54 14.97
C ASN A 288 -1.85 5.51 14.23
N THR A 289 -2.23 4.23 14.24
CA THR A 289 -1.53 3.18 13.49
C THR A 289 -2.17 3.00 12.13
N ILE A 290 -1.43 3.25 11.05
CA ILE A 290 -1.90 3.16 9.67
C ILE A 290 -1.13 2.05 8.96
N LEU A 291 -1.70 0.84 8.94
CA LEU A 291 -1.03 -0.33 8.36
C LEU A 291 -1.09 -0.39 6.84
N SER A 292 -2.09 0.22 6.23
CA SER A 292 -2.22 0.25 4.77
C SER A 292 -2.75 1.58 4.28
N VAL A 293 -2.24 2.02 3.15
CA VAL A 293 -2.69 3.19 2.40
C VAL A 293 -2.92 2.76 0.96
N PHE A 294 -4.04 3.12 0.41
CA PHE A 294 -4.44 2.77 -0.95
C PHE A 294 -4.95 4.00 -1.70
N ASP A 295 -4.55 4.14 -2.97
CA ASP A 295 -5.06 5.15 -3.90
C ASP A 295 -6.21 4.56 -4.71
N SER A 296 -7.41 5.10 -4.52
CA SER A 296 -8.58 4.72 -5.31
C SER A 296 -8.68 5.60 -6.53
N ALA A 297 -8.60 5.03 -7.72
CA ALA A 297 -8.75 5.75 -8.98
C ALA A 297 -10.17 6.34 -9.18
N GLN A 298 -11.17 5.86 -8.43
CA GLN A 298 -12.57 6.26 -8.60
C GLN A 298 -13.04 7.29 -7.57
N ILE A 299 -12.37 7.40 -6.43
CA ILE A 299 -12.72 8.31 -5.34
C ILE A 299 -11.43 8.96 -4.85
N SER A 300 -11.41 10.29 -4.75
CA SER A 300 -10.26 11.02 -4.23
C SER A 300 -9.85 10.48 -2.85
N ALA A 301 -8.74 9.75 -2.82
CA ALA A 301 -8.01 9.23 -1.67
C ALA A 301 -8.90 8.65 -0.54
N GLN A 302 -9.15 7.35 -0.59
CA GLN A 302 -9.70 6.64 0.58
C GLN A 302 -8.57 6.20 1.50
N PHE A 303 -8.63 6.64 2.75
CA PHE A 303 -7.74 6.22 3.80
C PHE A 303 -8.49 5.30 4.74
N ILE A 304 -8.02 4.06 4.89
CA ILE A 304 -8.61 3.13 5.85
C ILE A 304 -7.67 3.01 7.03
N PHE A 305 -8.16 3.49 8.16
CA PHE A 305 -7.47 3.50 9.44
C PHE A 305 -7.89 2.27 10.25
N GLN A 306 -6.95 1.70 10.98
CA GLN A 306 -7.18 0.52 11.79
C GLN A 306 -7.11 0.81 13.29
N LYS A 307 -7.85 -0.01 14.02
CA LYS A 307 -7.72 -0.13 15.47
C LYS A 307 -6.63 -1.10 15.85
#